data_1b1b60abc529ecf2c29f71c3dce1a157
#
_entry.id   1b1b60abc529ecf2c29f71c3dce1a157
#
_cell.length_a   1.000
_cell.length_b   1.000
_cell.length_c   1.000
_cell.angle_alpha   90.00
_cell.angle_beta   90.00
_cell.angle_gamma   90.00
#
_symmetry.space_group_name_H-M   'P 1'
#
loop_
_entity.id
_entity.type
_entity.pdbx_description
1 polymer ?
#
loop_
_entity_poly.entity_id
_entity_poly.type
_entity_poly.pdbx_seq_one_letter_code
_entity_poly.pdbx_strand_id
1 'polypeptide(L)'
;MLLGPGVNIIRSPLCGRNFEYMSEDPYMNSVLAVAYIKGLQSRDVACSVKHFAVNNQETNRTTVDVECSERALREIYLPAFKAAVQEGGALTVMAAYNKFRGEFCAENNYLVRKILRNEWGFDGVYVTDWGAAHSTVPSMEAGLDLEMGTLIDKYEDWYYANPLIEAVKSGKIPMSLVDEKVGDVLRVMIKTNVLDPKKRFGPGSMNTKEHQQATYDAAAEAIVLLKNQNNLLPLDFSSIKSLAVIGDNATRKHSNGGLSSEIKAVYEVTPLEALRAKWGDKVDIRFAQGYEKLSTFVEGSNNGQSSGTFSSKTQESDALLKEAVEVARTSDVALLVCGLNHDYDTESFDRLNMDIPYGQVELIQEVVKANPRTIVVMIAGSPLNMAAVDICSPAIVWAWFNGMEGGNALVDVLSGKVNPSGKMPFTTPVSLDQSPAHALGNFPGRDLKVNYEEDILVGYRWFDTKGLPVVYPFGYGLSYTTFNYSNLNTDKKTYDQADTIQATFTLTNTGDREGAEVAQLYVSDPVCSVMRPVKELKGFKKVFLKPGESRRITLDIPVSSLAFYSEVQSQFVVEPGEFILQLGASVSDIKQKISVEVK
;
A
#
# COMPACT_ATOMS: atom_id res chain seq x y z
N MET A 1 -13.24 18.05 -0.92
CA MET A 1 -12.23 17.28 -0.17
C MET A 1 -12.29 15.85 -0.67
N LEU A 2 -11.13 15.21 -0.91
CA LEU A 2 -11.02 13.77 -1.19
C LEU A 2 -10.51 13.07 0.06
N LEU A 3 -11.15 11.94 0.44
CA LEU A 3 -10.85 11.19 1.65
C LEU A 3 -9.72 10.18 1.41
N GLY A 4 -8.53 10.69 1.26
CA GLY A 4 -7.30 9.96 0.97
C GLY A 4 -6.08 10.88 0.87
N PRO A 5 -4.87 10.32 0.80
CA PRO A 5 -4.55 8.90 0.72
C PRO A 5 -4.61 8.18 2.06
N GLY A 6 -4.81 6.85 2.02
CA GLY A 6 -4.55 5.96 3.15
C GLY A 6 -3.07 5.69 3.27
N VAL A 7 -2.46 5.97 4.43
CA VAL A 7 -1.00 5.90 4.63
C VAL A 7 -0.58 5.05 5.83
N ASN A 8 -1.51 4.27 6.39
CA ASN A 8 -1.15 3.35 7.46
C ASN A 8 -0.16 2.28 6.98
N ILE A 9 0.68 1.82 7.88
CA ILE A 9 1.69 0.80 7.58
C ILE A 9 1.01 -0.57 7.38
N ILE A 10 1.43 -1.32 6.38
CA ILE A 10 1.08 -2.73 6.21
C ILE A 10 1.82 -3.53 7.30
N ARG A 11 1.21 -3.63 8.50
CA ARG A 11 1.76 -4.28 9.69
C ARG A 11 1.55 -5.78 9.68
N SER A 12 0.32 -6.19 9.35
CA SER A 12 -0.07 -7.61 9.25
C SER A 12 -0.47 -7.93 7.81
N PRO A 13 -0.08 -9.08 7.29
CA PRO A 13 -0.59 -9.56 6.00
C PRO A 13 -2.11 -9.68 5.93
N LEU A 14 -2.77 -9.81 7.08
CA LEU A 14 -4.20 -10.10 7.17
C LEU A 14 -5.09 -8.86 7.19
N CYS A 15 -4.55 -7.66 7.42
CA CYS A 15 -5.37 -6.45 7.50
C CYS A 15 -6.19 -6.26 6.22
N GLY A 16 -7.51 -6.17 6.37
CA GLY A 16 -8.44 -6.10 5.25
C GLY A 16 -8.28 -4.87 4.37
N ARG A 17 -7.72 -3.78 4.91
CA ARG A 17 -7.47 -2.53 4.19
C ARG A 17 -6.06 -2.40 3.60
N ASN A 18 -5.24 -3.44 3.62
CA ASN A 18 -3.90 -3.39 3.00
C ASN A 18 -3.96 -2.94 1.53
N PHE A 19 -5.03 -3.29 0.80
CA PHE A 19 -5.19 -2.96 -0.62
C PHE A 19 -5.26 -1.45 -0.91
N GLU A 20 -5.63 -0.62 0.08
CA GLU A 20 -5.66 0.85 -0.06
C GLU A 20 -4.46 1.55 0.62
N TYR A 21 -3.60 0.81 1.32
CA TYR A 21 -2.37 1.32 1.93
C TYR A 21 -1.18 1.14 0.99
N MET A 22 -0.17 2.00 1.11
CA MET A 22 0.89 2.07 0.10
C MET A 22 2.02 1.08 0.33
N SER A 23 2.44 0.82 1.60
CA SER A 23 3.62 0.01 1.88
C SER A 23 3.76 -0.39 3.34
N GLU A 24 4.67 -1.35 3.61
CA GLU A 24 5.21 -1.65 4.94
C GLU A 24 6.35 -0.69 5.35
N ASP A 25 6.84 0.14 4.42
CA ASP A 25 7.98 1.03 4.65
C ASP A 25 7.53 2.48 4.85
N PRO A 26 7.89 3.13 5.99
CA PRO A 26 7.49 4.50 6.29
C PRO A 26 8.09 5.55 5.35
N TYR A 27 9.31 5.34 4.81
CA TYR A 27 9.92 6.27 3.87
C TYR A 27 9.19 6.23 2.51
N MET A 28 8.93 5.04 1.98
CA MET A 28 8.17 4.88 0.74
C MET A 28 6.76 5.48 0.88
N ASN A 29 6.05 5.20 1.97
CA ASN A 29 4.75 5.80 2.26
C ASN A 29 4.82 7.33 2.28
N SER A 30 5.85 7.90 2.91
CA SER A 30 6.04 9.36 2.99
C SER A 30 6.19 9.98 1.61
N VAL A 31 7.08 9.43 0.78
CA VAL A 31 7.35 9.96 -0.57
C VAL A 31 6.11 9.91 -1.47
N LEU A 32 5.40 8.78 -1.45
CA LEU A 32 4.19 8.60 -2.26
C LEU A 32 3.04 9.47 -1.77
N ALA A 33 2.84 9.58 -0.46
CA ALA A 33 1.83 10.45 0.12
C ALA A 33 2.03 11.92 -0.26
N VAL A 34 3.26 12.41 -0.15
CA VAL A 34 3.61 13.80 -0.54
C VAL A 34 3.30 14.08 -2.00
N ALA A 35 3.69 13.15 -2.90
CA ALA A 35 3.43 13.29 -4.33
C ALA A 35 1.92 13.29 -4.63
N TYR A 36 1.17 12.37 -4.02
CA TYR A 36 -0.29 12.27 -4.15
C TYR A 36 -0.99 13.56 -3.70
N ILE A 37 -0.64 14.06 -2.52
CA ILE A 37 -1.25 15.27 -1.93
C ILE A 37 -0.97 16.49 -2.80
N LYS A 38 0.29 16.71 -3.20
CA LYS A 38 0.66 17.85 -4.06
C LYS A 38 -0.06 17.78 -5.41
N GLY A 39 -0.15 16.59 -6.02
CA GLY A 39 -0.86 16.40 -7.28
C GLY A 39 -2.34 16.76 -7.17
N LEU A 40 -3.04 16.24 -6.16
CA LEU A 40 -4.47 16.48 -5.98
C LEU A 40 -4.76 17.93 -5.58
N GLN A 41 -4.02 18.47 -4.61
CA GLN A 41 -4.24 19.84 -4.11
C GLN A 41 -3.90 20.92 -5.14
N SER A 42 -3.08 20.60 -6.16
CA SER A 42 -2.86 21.50 -7.30
C SER A 42 -4.14 21.77 -8.13
N ARG A 43 -5.23 21.05 -7.84
CA ARG A 43 -6.54 21.20 -8.48
C ARG A 43 -7.60 21.80 -7.55
N ASP A 44 -7.20 22.50 -6.51
CA ASP A 44 -8.09 23.10 -5.51
C ASP A 44 -8.96 22.08 -4.75
N VAL A 45 -8.50 20.82 -4.65
CA VAL A 45 -9.18 19.75 -3.91
C VAL A 45 -8.34 19.37 -2.70
N ALA A 46 -8.87 19.57 -1.49
CA ALA A 46 -8.18 19.16 -0.27
C ALA A 46 -8.05 17.64 -0.19
N CYS A 47 -6.88 17.15 0.22
CA CYS A 47 -6.66 15.76 0.65
C CYS A 47 -6.98 15.61 2.12
N SER A 48 -7.61 14.50 2.50
CA SER A 48 -7.74 14.06 3.89
C SER A 48 -6.91 12.81 4.12
N VAL A 49 -5.71 13.00 4.64
CA VAL A 49 -4.78 11.89 4.91
C VAL A 49 -5.32 11.03 6.03
N LYS A 50 -5.33 9.70 5.86
CA LYS A 50 -6.03 8.77 6.76
C LYS A 50 -5.24 7.48 7.00
N HIS A 51 -5.49 6.78 8.10
CA HIS A 51 -6.30 7.11 9.27
C HIS A 51 -5.36 7.40 10.44
N PHE A 52 -5.43 8.59 11.01
CA PHE A 52 -4.52 9.07 12.05
C PHE A 52 -5.02 8.68 13.44
N ALA A 53 -4.39 7.71 14.15
CA ALA A 53 -3.21 6.95 13.76
C ALA A 53 -3.35 5.48 14.21
N VAL A 54 -2.38 4.66 13.78
CA VAL A 54 -2.22 3.25 14.20
C VAL A 54 -3.43 2.35 13.93
N ASN A 55 -4.18 2.62 12.86
CA ASN A 55 -5.26 1.74 12.39
C ASN A 55 -4.69 0.71 11.40
N ASN A 56 -4.13 -0.40 11.95
CA ASN A 56 -3.42 -1.43 11.18
C ASN A 56 -4.12 -2.79 11.22
N GLN A 57 -5.40 -2.81 11.61
CA GLN A 57 -6.31 -3.95 11.60
C GLN A 57 -7.76 -3.49 11.51
N GLU A 58 -8.63 -4.37 11.01
CA GLU A 58 -10.06 -4.12 10.94
C GLU A 58 -10.83 -4.79 12.10
N THR A 59 -10.31 -5.90 12.60
CA THR A 59 -10.87 -6.60 13.77
C THR A 59 -10.93 -5.68 14.98
N ASN A 60 -12.16 -5.45 15.49
CA ASN A 60 -12.45 -4.55 16.61
C ASN A 60 -11.97 -3.10 16.41
N ARG A 61 -11.80 -2.64 15.17
CA ARG A 61 -11.21 -1.32 14.85
C ARG A 61 -11.88 -0.14 15.56
N THR A 62 -13.17 -0.25 15.92
CA THR A 62 -13.93 0.81 16.60
C THR A 62 -13.78 0.81 18.11
N THR A 63 -13.07 -0.16 18.70
CA THR A 63 -12.97 -0.35 20.16
C THR A 63 -11.58 -0.76 20.64
N VAL A 64 -10.75 -1.32 19.75
CA VAL A 64 -9.41 -1.79 20.12
C VAL A 64 -8.53 -0.63 20.58
N ASP A 65 -7.79 -0.89 21.67
CA ASP A 65 -6.79 0.03 22.23
C ASP A 65 -5.40 -0.41 21.80
N VAL A 66 -4.71 0.47 21.07
CA VAL A 66 -3.38 0.21 20.54
C VAL A 66 -2.32 0.77 21.48
N GLU A 67 -1.34 -0.07 21.79
CA GLU A 67 -0.14 0.31 22.54
C GLU A 67 1.10 0.06 21.69
N CYS A 68 2.00 1.02 21.63
CA CYS A 68 3.34 0.86 21.07
C CYS A 68 4.34 1.78 21.77
N SER A 69 5.63 1.47 21.63
CA SER A 69 6.69 2.36 22.08
C SER A 69 6.61 3.72 21.40
N GLU A 70 7.14 4.73 22.02
CA GLU A 70 7.24 6.05 21.40
C GLU A 70 8.13 6.01 20.15
N ARG A 71 9.11 5.14 20.20
CA ARG A 71 10.02 4.89 19.08
C ARG A 71 9.31 4.30 17.88
N ALA A 72 8.54 3.22 18.06
CA ALA A 72 7.75 2.62 17.00
C ALA A 72 6.73 3.63 16.42
N LEU A 73 6.06 4.37 17.28
CA LEU A 73 5.11 5.39 16.87
C LEU A 73 5.77 6.41 15.92
N ARG A 74 6.94 6.95 16.29
CA ARG A 74 7.60 8.05 15.58
C ARG A 74 8.48 7.62 14.41
N GLU A 75 9.00 6.38 14.41
CA GLU A 75 9.86 5.88 13.33
C GLU A 75 9.08 5.09 12.26
N ILE A 76 7.93 4.49 12.62
CA ILE A 76 7.18 3.59 11.73
C ILE A 76 5.79 4.15 11.39
N TYR A 77 4.97 4.49 12.40
CA TYR A 77 3.53 4.74 12.16
C TYR A 77 3.18 6.18 11.84
N LEU A 78 3.98 7.14 12.27
CA LEU A 78 3.74 8.57 12.04
C LEU A 78 4.50 9.23 10.87
N PRO A 79 5.63 8.70 10.34
CA PRO A 79 6.41 9.44 9.34
C PRO A 79 5.63 9.86 8.10
N ALA A 80 4.75 8.99 7.57
CA ALA A 80 3.94 9.32 6.40
C ALA A 80 2.95 10.46 6.67
N PHE A 81 2.35 10.51 7.85
CA PHE A 81 1.48 11.61 8.27
C PHE A 81 2.27 12.91 8.46
N LYS A 82 3.45 12.82 9.08
CA LYS A 82 4.34 13.98 9.24
C LYS A 82 4.74 14.58 7.89
N ALA A 83 5.20 13.73 6.97
CA ALA A 83 5.57 14.15 5.62
C ALA A 83 4.35 14.72 4.86
N ALA A 84 3.18 14.09 4.99
CA ALA A 84 1.94 14.58 4.41
C ALA A 84 1.61 16.01 4.85
N VAL A 85 1.79 16.31 6.13
CA VAL A 85 1.53 17.65 6.70
C VAL A 85 2.64 18.63 6.33
N GLN A 86 3.91 18.29 6.62
CA GLN A 86 5.01 19.25 6.54
C GLN A 86 5.56 19.44 5.12
N GLU A 87 5.59 18.38 4.32
CA GLU A 87 6.13 18.41 2.96
C GLU A 87 5.03 18.41 1.90
N GLY A 88 3.96 17.65 2.12
CA GLY A 88 2.79 17.56 1.24
C GLY A 88 1.86 18.75 1.35
N GLY A 89 1.84 19.43 2.51
CA GLY A 89 0.94 20.51 2.82
C GLY A 89 -0.53 20.07 2.88
N ALA A 90 -0.78 18.87 3.44
CA ALA A 90 -2.13 18.32 3.56
C ALA A 90 -3.07 19.30 4.27
N LEU A 91 -4.21 19.56 3.67
CA LEU A 91 -5.20 20.52 4.19
C LEU A 91 -6.14 19.88 5.21
N THR A 92 -6.31 18.56 5.16
CA THR A 92 -7.14 17.84 6.13
C THR A 92 -6.48 16.53 6.54
N VAL A 93 -6.76 16.08 7.77
CA VAL A 93 -6.34 14.80 8.33
C VAL A 93 -7.54 14.11 8.95
N MET A 94 -7.72 12.81 8.70
CA MET A 94 -8.83 12.03 9.23
C MET A 94 -8.39 11.17 10.41
N ALA A 95 -9.14 11.25 11.50
CA ALA A 95 -8.97 10.42 12.69
C ALA A 95 -9.19 8.93 12.37
N ALA A 96 -8.46 8.06 13.04
CA ALA A 96 -8.74 6.64 13.05
C ALA A 96 -9.86 6.29 14.04
N TYR A 97 -10.47 5.11 13.86
CA TYR A 97 -11.53 4.61 14.74
C TYR A 97 -11.04 4.16 16.11
N ASN A 98 -9.85 3.58 16.17
CA ASN A 98 -9.30 2.89 17.32
C ASN A 98 -8.90 3.87 18.44
N LYS A 99 -8.69 3.28 19.62
CA LYS A 99 -8.00 3.97 20.72
C LYS A 99 -6.49 3.87 20.54
N PHE A 100 -5.81 4.84 21.10
CA PHE A 100 -4.37 4.83 21.30
C PHE A 100 -4.07 5.24 22.74
N ARG A 101 -3.47 4.33 23.51
CA ARG A 101 -3.17 4.54 24.94
C ARG A 101 -4.39 4.96 25.75
N GLY A 102 -5.52 4.27 25.55
CA GLY A 102 -6.76 4.45 26.29
C GLY A 102 -7.74 5.48 25.73
N GLU A 103 -7.31 6.39 24.86
CA GLU A 103 -8.16 7.45 24.29
C GLU A 103 -8.45 7.20 22.80
N PHE A 104 -9.67 7.45 22.33
CA PHE A 104 -10.01 7.38 20.92
C PHE A 104 -9.20 8.39 20.11
N CYS A 105 -8.71 8.01 18.92
CA CYS A 105 -7.85 8.88 18.11
C CYS A 105 -8.48 10.24 17.80
N ALA A 106 -9.80 10.30 17.66
CA ALA A 106 -10.52 11.57 17.42
C ALA A 106 -10.43 12.55 18.60
N GLU A 107 -10.23 12.07 19.82
CA GLU A 107 -10.19 12.87 21.06
C GLU A 107 -8.87 12.71 21.83
N ASN A 108 -7.85 12.11 21.20
CA ASN A 108 -6.55 11.88 21.80
C ASN A 108 -5.70 13.16 21.79
N ASN A 109 -5.61 13.80 22.94
CA ASN A 109 -4.87 15.05 23.08
C ASN A 109 -3.37 14.91 22.75
N TYR A 110 -2.77 13.75 23.06
CA TYR A 110 -1.38 13.50 22.72
C TYR A 110 -1.14 13.46 21.21
N LEU A 111 -1.95 12.73 20.46
CA LEU A 111 -1.82 12.64 18.99
C LEU A 111 -2.15 13.98 18.32
N VAL A 112 -3.25 14.61 18.73
CA VAL A 112 -3.79 15.77 18.01
C VAL A 112 -3.12 17.06 18.46
N ARG A 113 -3.21 17.44 19.75
CA ARG A 113 -2.65 18.73 20.20
C ARG A 113 -1.14 18.72 20.23
N LYS A 114 -0.53 17.70 20.87
CA LYS A 114 0.92 17.68 21.04
C LYS A 114 1.61 17.40 19.69
N ILE A 115 1.29 16.29 19.01
CA ILE A 115 2.03 15.88 17.81
C ILE A 115 1.54 16.63 16.58
N LEU A 116 0.27 16.47 16.19
CA LEU A 116 -0.23 17.00 14.92
C LEU A 116 -0.18 18.53 14.88
N ARG A 117 -0.74 19.21 15.92
CA ARG A 117 -0.83 20.67 15.95
C ARG A 117 0.48 21.34 16.35
N ASN A 118 1.02 20.98 17.54
CA ASN A 118 2.15 21.72 18.11
C ASN A 118 3.50 21.34 17.51
N GLU A 119 3.80 20.04 17.38
CA GLU A 119 5.10 19.61 16.87
C GLU A 119 5.20 19.76 15.34
N TRP A 120 4.13 19.43 14.60
CA TRP A 120 4.15 19.50 13.13
C TRP A 120 3.60 20.79 12.53
N GLY A 121 2.93 21.62 13.33
CA GLY A 121 2.37 22.89 12.90
C GLY A 121 1.15 22.77 11.98
N PHE A 122 0.37 21.69 12.09
CA PHE A 122 -0.82 21.50 11.28
C PHE A 122 -1.88 22.56 11.57
N ASP A 123 -2.23 23.35 10.56
CA ASP A 123 -3.22 24.44 10.60
C ASP A 123 -4.49 24.12 9.78
N GLY A 124 -4.63 22.90 9.33
CA GLY A 124 -5.78 22.43 8.55
C GLY A 124 -6.89 21.83 9.41
N VAL A 125 -7.83 21.16 8.77
CA VAL A 125 -9.01 20.56 9.43
C VAL A 125 -8.73 19.11 9.84
N TYR A 126 -8.90 18.80 11.11
CA TYR A 126 -8.92 17.44 11.63
C TYR A 126 -10.36 16.93 11.67
N VAL A 127 -10.66 15.89 10.90
CA VAL A 127 -12.00 15.33 10.75
C VAL A 127 -12.10 13.95 11.37
N THR A 128 -13.28 13.51 11.79
CA THR A 128 -13.49 12.11 12.15
C THR A 128 -13.61 11.23 10.90
N ASP A 129 -13.28 9.94 11.03
CA ASP A 129 -13.92 8.92 10.22
C ASP A 129 -15.41 8.81 10.62
N TRP A 130 -16.26 8.10 9.84
CA TRP A 130 -17.71 8.04 10.07
C TRP A 130 -18.05 7.30 11.35
N GLY A 131 -18.58 8.03 12.32
CA GLY A 131 -18.88 7.49 13.67
C GLY A 131 -17.69 7.37 14.60
N ALA A 132 -16.54 8.00 14.30
CA ALA A 132 -15.35 7.98 15.14
C ALA A 132 -15.35 9.05 16.25
N ALA A 133 -16.34 9.93 16.33
CA ALA A 133 -16.54 10.80 17.49
C ALA A 133 -17.20 10.02 18.63
N HIS A 134 -16.72 10.22 19.88
CA HIS A 134 -17.24 9.55 21.07
C HIS A 134 -17.61 10.51 22.20
N SER A 135 -17.30 11.80 22.04
CA SER A 135 -17.57 12.81 23.07
C SER A 135 -17.63 14.22 22.47
N THR A 136 -18.22 15.16 23.20
CA THR A 136 -18.25 16.58 22.81
C THR A 136 -17.05 17.34 23.38
N VAL A 137 -16.90 17.37 24.72
CA VAL A 137 -15.88 18.20 25.38
C VAL A 137 -14.46 17.65 25.12
N PRO A 138 -14.14 16.38 25.35
CA PRO A 138 -12.80 15.85 25.05
C PRO A 138 -12.40 16.02 23.59
N SER A 139 -13.31 15.76 22.64
CA SER A 139 -13.03 15.93 21.22
C SER A 139 -12.71 17.39 20.84
N MET A 140 -13.47 18.36 21.37
CA MET A 140 -13.21 19.78 21.16
C MET A 140 -11.86 20.20 21.74
N GLU A 141 -11.55 19.79 22.98
CA GLU A 141 -10.29 20.11 23.65
C GLU A 141 -9.09 19.47 22.96
N ALA A 142 -9.23 18.21 22.50
CA ALA A 142 -8.19 17.51 21.77
C ALA A 142 -7.89 18.14 20.40
N GLY A 143 -8.83 18.87 19.81
CA GLY A 143 -8.58 19.58 18.55
C GLY A 143 -9.31 19.04 17.33
N LEU A 144 -10.37 18.24 17.52
CA LEU A 144 -11.27 17.84 16.43
C LEU A 144 -12.03 19.04 15.91
N ASP A 145 -12.03 19.25 14.59
CA ASP A 145 -12.70 20.41 13.96
C ASP A 145 -14.06 20.05 13.37
N LEU A 146 -14.20 18.82 12.86
CA LEU A 146 -15.39 18.44 12.13
C LEU A 146 -15.78 16.99 12.43
N GLU A 147 -16.99 16.78 12.90
CA GLU A 147 -17.63 15.47 13.02
C GLU A 147 -18.24 15.06 11.68
N MET A 148 -17.76 13.94 11.12
CA MET A 148 -18.18 13.42 9.82
C MET A 148 -19.05 12.18 10.02
N GLY A 149 -20.35 12.32 9.81
CA GLY A 149 -21.31 11.23 9.97
C GLY A 149 -21.20 10.57 11.34
N THR A 150 -22.25 9.96 11.80
CA THR A 150 -22.26 9.23 13.08
C THR A 150 -23.24 8.08 13.01
N LEU A 151 -23.11 7.13 13.95
CA LEU A 151 -24.07 6.06 14.17
C LEU A 151 -25.30 6.52 14.98
N ILE A 152 -25.39 7.80 15.33
CA ILE A 152 -26.53 8.39 16.02
C ILE A 152 -27.57 8.81 14.97
N ASP A 153 -28.79 8.27 15.07
CA ASP A 153 -29.84 8.45 14.06
C ASP A 153 -30.30 9.90 13.87
N LYS A 154 -30.33 10.68 14.95
CA LYS A 154 -30.79 12.05 14.90
C LYS A 154 -29.63 13.02 14.88
N TYR A 155 -29.57 13.87 13.88
CA TYR A 155 -28.54 14.90 13.75
C TYR A 155 -28.39 15.78 14.99
N GLU A 156 -29.52 16.12 15.64
CA GLU A 156 -29.54 16.96 16.84
C GLU A 156 -28.75 16.34 18.01
N ASP A 157 -28.61 15.03 18.04
CA ASP A 157 -27.93 14.29 19.09
C ASP A 157 -26.43 14.05 18.78
N TRP A 158 -25.95 14.48 17.61
CA TRP A 158 -24.53 14.40 17.28
C TRP A 158 -23.70 15.23 18.25
N TYR A 159 -22.47 14.78 18.52
CA TYR A 159 -21.61 15.41 19.51
C TYR A 159 -21.33 16.88 19.23
N TYR A 160 -21.29 17.28 17.94
CA TYR A 160 -21.05 18.66 17.50
C TYR A 160 -22.33 19.37 17.06
N ALA A 161 -23.49 18.85 17.42
CA ALA A 161 -24.79 19.51 17.25
C ALA A 161 -25.30 20.09 18.60
N ASN A 162 -26.48 19.68 19.08
CA ASN A 162 -27.03 20.22 20.33
C ASN A 162 -26.15 19.98 21.56
N PRO A 163 -25.46 18.84 21.73
CA PRO A 163 -24.52 18.68 22.85
C PRO A 163 -23.44 19.77 22.90
N LEU A 164 -22.89 20.17 21.75
CA LEU A 164 -21.92 21.27 21.68
C LEU A 164 -22.54 22.61 22.04
N ILE A 165 -23.74 22.89 21.53
CA ILE A 165 -24.47 24.12 21.85
C ILE A 165 -24.70 24.26 23.36
N GLU A 166 -25.12 23.20 24.02
CA GLU A 166 -25.35 23.18 25.46
C GLU A 166 -24.03 23.25 26.27
N ALA A 167 -22.96 22.65 25.78
CA ALA A 167 -21.65 22.77 26.41
C ALA A 167 -21.12 24.22 26.38
N VAL A 168 -21.33 24.91 25.27
CA VAL A 168 -20.97 26.33 25.16
C VAL A 168 -21.87 27.22 26.04
N LYS A 169 -23.19 27.03 26.00
CA LYS A 169 -24.13 27.81 26.84
C LYS A 169 -23.88 27.62 28.34
N SER A 170 -23.47 26.43 28.76
CA SER A 170 -23.14 26.15 30.15
C SER A 170 -21.74 26.58 30.57
N GLY A 171 -20.94 27.12 29.66
CA GLY A 171 -19.55 27.52 29.92
C GLY A 171 -18.54 26.41 30.03
N LYS A 172 -18.91 25.14 29.70
CA LYS A 172 -17.99 24.01 29.68
C LYS A 172 -16.97 24.11 28.52
N ILE A 173 -17.40 24.68 27.40
CA ILE A 173 -16.56 24.97 26.24
C ILE A 173 -16.57 26.48 26.02
N PRO A 174 -15.40 27.16 25.98
CA PRO A 174 -15.34 28.57 25.65
C PRO A 174 -15.61 28.79 24.16
N MET A 175 -16.32 29.88 23.81
CA MET A 175 -16.61 30.21 22.41
C MET A 175 -15.35 30.33 21.55
N SER A 176 -14.23 30.78 22.12
CA SER A 176 -12.95 30.88 21.43
C SER A 176 -12.45 29.53 20.87
N LEU A 177 -12.82 28.43 21.51
CA LEU A 177 -12.47 27.09 20.99
C LEU A 177 -13.34 26.73 19.78
N VAL A 178 -14.61 27.17 19.76
CA VAL A 178 -15.47 27.02 18.58
C VAL A 178 -14.96 27.89 17.44
N ASP A 179 -14.56 29.13 17.74
CA ASP A 179 -13.97 30.07 16.75
C ASP A 179 -12.70 29.49 16.13
N GLU A 180 -11.85 28.78 16.91
CA GLU A 180 -10.67 28.06 16.43
C GLU A 180 -11.07 27.04 15.35
N LYS A 181 -12.07 26.18 15.63
CA LYS A 181 -12.51 25.11 14.70
C LYS A 181 -13.12 25.69 13.42
N VAL A 182 -13.96 26.70 13.57
CA VAL A 182 -14.53 27.45 12.43
C VAL A 182 -13.41 28.09 11.61
N GLY A 183 -12.41 28.67 12.27
CA GLY A 183 -11.24 29.26 11.62
C GLY A 183 -10.46 28.27 10.76
N ASP A 184 -10.26 27.04 11.25
CA ASP A 184 -9.58 25.97 10.51
C ASP A 184 -10.38 25.54 9.27
N VAL A 185 -11.69 25.37 9.41
CA VAL A 185 -12.59 25.07 8.28
C VAL A 185 -12.55 26.18 7.23
N LEU A 186 -12.71 27.45 7.64
CA LEU A 186 -12.66 28.60 6.73
C LEU A 186 -11.31 28.72 6.04
N ARG A 187 -10.21 28.44 6.73
CA ARG A 187 -8.86 28.44 6.14
C ARG A 187 -8.74 27.43 5.01
N VAL A 188 -9.25 26.21 5.18
CA VAL A 188 -9.26 25.19 4.12
C VAL A 188 -10.16 25.61 2.97
N MET A 189 -11.34 26.20 3.24
CA MET A 189 -12.23 26.72 2.19
C MET A 189 -11.57 27.85 1.39
N ILE A 190 -10.79 28.71 2.03
CA ILE A 190 -10.01 29.78 1.36
C ILE A 190 -8.88 29.16 0.52
N LYS A 191 -8.08 28.24 1.11
CA LYS A 191 -6.96 27.57 0.42
C LYS A 191 -7.41 26.75 -0.80
N THR A 192 -8.65 26.27 -0.80
CA THR A 192 -9.26 25.53 -1.94
C THR A 192 -10.10 26.44 -2.85
N ASN A 193 -10.04 27.75 -2.67
CA ASN A 193 -10.76 28.74 -3.46
C ASN A 193 -12.30 28.61 -3.46
N VAL A 194 -12.89 27.83 -2.54
CA VAL A 194 -14.35 27.63 -2.46
C VAL A 194 -15.10 28.94 -2.16
N LEU A 195 -14.46 29.84 -1.41
CA LEU A 195 -15.02 31.13 -1.05
C LEU A 195 -14.68 32.27 -2.03
N ASP A 196 -13.89 32.01 -3.08
CA ASP A 196 -13.55 33.02 -4.08
C ASP A 196 -14.75 33.28 -5.00
N PRO A 197 -15.38 34.49 -4.96
CA PRO A 197 -16.53 34.81 -5.79
C PRO A 197 -16.21 34.85 -7.29
N LYS A 198 -14.91 34.95 -7.65
CA LYS A 198 -14.44 34.96 -9.04
C LYS A 198 -14.18 33.54 -9.56
N LYS A 199 -13.98 32.59 -8.67
CA LYS A 199 -13.76 31.17 -9.04
C LYS A 199 -15.10 30.51 -9.36
N ARG A 200 -15.23 30.01 -10.56
CA ARG A 200 -16.39 29.20 -10.95
C ARG A 200 -15.94 27.77 -11.07
N PHE A 201 -16.42 26.93 -10.17
CA PHE A 201 -16.26 25.48 -10.29
C PHE A 201 -17.29 24.99 -11.30
N GLY A 202 -16.83 24.65 -12.50
CA GLY A 202 -17.66 23.95 -13.50
C GLY A 202 -17.87 22.49 -13.10
N PRO A 203 -18.66 21.74 -13.89
CA PRO A 203 -18.86 20.30 -13.65
C PRO A 203 -17.57 19.47 -13.78
N GLY A 204 -16.45 20.11 -14.12
CA GLY A 204 -15.19 19.44 -14.40
C GLY A 204 -15.25 18.58 -15.67
N SER A 205 -14.19 17.81 -15.89
CA SER A 205 -14.14 16.78 -16.91
C SER A 205 -14.01 15.42 -16.24
N MET A 206 -14.72 14.42 -16.77
CA MET A 206 -14.68 13.05 -16.27
C MET A 206 -14.45 12.10 -17.45
N ASN A 207 -13.59 11.11 -17.24
CA ASN A 207 -13.31 10.06 -18.23
C ASN A 207 -12.86 10.58 -19.61
N THR A 208 -12.02 11.64 -19.63
CA THR A 208 -11.38 12.10 -20.86
C THR A 208 -10.31 11.10 -21.32
N LYS A 209 -9.82 11.25 -22.54
CA LYS A 209 -8.71 10.41 -23.04
C LYS A 209 -7.45 10.55 -22.17
N GLU A 210 -7.18 11.74 -21.65
CA GLU A 210 -6.06 12.01 -20.76
C GLU A 210 -6.25 11.29 -19.41
N HIS A 211 -7.48 11.24 -18.87
CA HIS A 211 -7.78 10.46 -17.65
C HIS A 211 -7.63 8.97 -17.89
N GLN A 212 -8.11 8.46 -19.03
CA GLN A 212 -7.95 7.06 -19.42
C GLN A 212 -6.47 6.69 -19.57
N GLN A 213 -5.67 7.55 -20.24
CA GLN A 213 -4.24 7.34 -20.37
C GLN A 213 -3.52 7.36 -19.02
N ALA A 214 -3.82 8.33 -18.15
CA ALA A 214 -3.23 8.40 -16.82
C ALA A 214 -3.55 7.15 -15.98
N THR A 215 -4.78 6.62 -16.07
CA THR A 215 -5.17 5.37 -15.40
C THR A 215 -4.41 4.17 -15.98
N TYR A 216 -4.25 4.11 -17.30
CA TYR A 216 -3.46 3.07 -17.97
C TYR A 216 -1.99 3.14 -17.55
N ASP A 217 -1.39 4.34 -17.58
CA ASP A 217 0.02 4.54 -17.22
C ASP A 217 0.27 4.10 -15.77
N ALA A 218 -0.59 4.49 -14.83
CA ALA A 218 -0.49 4.08 -13.42
C ALA A 218 -0.59 2.54 -13.28
N ALA A 219 -1.53 1.92 -13.97
CA ALA A 219 -1.70 0.46 -13.97
C ALA A 219 -0.46 -0.26 -14.56
N ALA A 220 0.06 0.23 -15.68
CA ALA A 220 1.23 -0.35 -16.33
C ALA A 220 2.51 -0.24 -15.49
N GLU A 221 2.69 0.91 -14.82
CA GLU A 221 3.83 1.19 -13.93
C GLU A 221 3.80 0.35 -12.64
N ALA A 222 2.60 -0.07 -12.20
CA ALA A 222 2.40 -0.82 -10.96
C ALA A 222 2.64 -2.34 -11.10
N ILE A 223 2.42 -2.91 -12.29
CA ILE A 223 2.53 -4.36 -12.51
C ILE A 223 3.95 -4.86 -12.22
N VAL A 224 4.03 -5.94 -11.41
CA VAL A 224 5.29 -6.55 -10.97
C VAL A 224 5.47 -7.92 -11.63
N LEU A 225 6.61 -8.14 -12.28
CA LEU A 225 7.03 -9.45 -12.75
C LEU A 225 7.77 -10.15 -11.61
N LEU A 226 7.20 -11.21 -11.04
CA LEU A 226 7.77 -11.94 -9.92
C LEU A 226 8.65 -13.11 -10.34
N LYS A 227 8.29 -13.77 -11.45
CA LYS A 227 9.03 -14.93 -11.95
C LYS A 227 8.90 -15.05 -13.46
N ASN A 228 9.95 -15.46 -14.15
CA ASN A 228 9.96 -15.64 -15.60
C ASN A 228 11.01 -16.67 -16.04
N GLN A 229 10.72 -17.95 -15.80
CA GLN A 229 11.62 -19.05 -16.19
C GLN A 229 11.61 -19.23 -17.72
N ASN A 230 12.79 -19.51 -18.26
CA ASN A 230 13.00 -19.76 -19.68
C ASN A 230 12.47 -18.64 -20.61
N ASN A 231 12.37 -17.41 -20.10
CA ASN A 231 11.83 -16.26 -20.83
C ASN A 231 10.45 -16.55 -21.44
N LEU A 232 9.56 -17.20 -20.67
CA LEU A 232 8.19 -17.48 -21.09
C LEU A 232 7.43 -16.21 -21.43
N LEU A 233 7.70 -15.13 -20.70
CA LEU A 233 7.26 -13.77 -20.97
C LEU A 233 8.42 -12.93 -21.55
N PRO A 234 8.16 -11.97 -22.44
CA PRO A 234 6.85 -11.65 -23.02
C PRO A 234 6.35 -12.69 -24.01
N LEU A 235 5.03 -12.84 -24.10
CA LEU A 235 4.40 -13.71 -25.08
C LEU A 235 4.49 -13.12 -26.49
N ASP A 236 4.97 -13.91 -27.43
CA ASP A 236 4.80 -13.62 -28.83
C ASP A 236 3.44 -14.17 -29.32
N PHE A 237 2.43 -13.30 -29.31
CA PHE A 237 1.08 -13.64 -29.76
C PHE A 237 1.00 -14.01 -31.24
N SER A 238 2.02 -13.71 -32.07
CA SER A 238 2.06 -14.13 -33.45
C SER A 238 2.46 -15.62 -33.60
N SER A 239 3.08 -16.18 -32.60
CA SER A 239 3.59 -17.56 -32.60
C SER A 239 2.64 -18.58 -31.95
N ILE A 240 1.59 -18.13 -31.24
CA ILE A 240 0.59 -18.98 -30.59
C ILE A 240 -0.73 -18.97 -31.35
N LYS A 241 -1.43 -20.12 -31.40
CA LYS A 241 -2.73 -20.27 -32.07
C LYS A 241 -3.89 -20.29 -31.07
N SER A 242 -3.63 -20.72 -29.84
CA SER A 242 -4.63 -20.84 -28.80
C SER A 242 -4.11 -20.42 -27.42
N LEU A 243 -4.98 -19.77 -26.64
CA LEU A 243 -4.72 -19.30 -25.29
C LEU A 243 -5.87 -19.72 -24.37
N ALA A 244 -5.58 -20.55 -23.38
CA ALA A 244 -6.50 -20.79 -22.26
C ALA A 244 -6.43 -19.60 -21.31
N VAL A 245 -7.57 -18.98 -20.98
CA VAL A 245 -7.70 -17.95 -19.94
C VAL A 245 -8.57 -18.52 -18.84
N ILE A 246 -8.02 -18.64 -17.64
CA ILE A 246 -8.63 -19.41 -16.56
C ILE A 246 -8.70 -18.56 -15.29
N GLY A 247 -9.83 -18.60 -14.61
CA GLY A 247 -10.04 -17.96 -13.31
C GLY A 247 -11.06 -16.82 -13.34
N ASP A 248 -11.77 -16.65 -12.23
CA ASP A 248 -12.80 -15.63 -12.08
C ASP A 248 -12.27 -14.20 -12.29
N ASN A 249 -11.07 -13.91 -11.78
CA ASN A 249 -10.46 -12.60 -11.90
C ASN A 249 -10.15 -12.20 -13.36
N ALA A 250 -10.22 -13.14 -14.31
CA ALA A 250 -10.12 -12.81 -15.74
C ALA A 250 -11.32 -11.99 -16.25
N THR A 251 -12.46 -12.11 -15.59
CA THR A 251 -13.73 -11.46 -15.98
C THR A 251 -14.27 -10.50 -14.92
N ARG A 252 -13.66 -10.48 -13.73
CA ARG A 252 -14.16 -9.68 -12.61
C ARG A 252 -13.79 -8.21 -12.75
N LYS A 253 -14.73 -7.34 -12.41
CA LYS A 253 -14.54 -5.91 -12.22
C LYS A 253 -14.34 -5.64 -10.74
N HIS A 254 -13.26 -4.95 -10.39
CA HIS A 254 -12.84 -4.76 -9.00
C HIS A 254 -13.12 -3.37 -8.42
N SER A 255 -13.39 -2.37 -9.25
CA SER A 255 -13.64 -1.00 -8.78
C SER A 255 -14.91 -0.87 -7.92
N ASN A 256 -15.86 -1.79 -8.07
CA ASN A 256 -17.11 -1.84 -7.32
C ASN A 256 -16.98 -2.80 -6.13
N GLY A 257 -16.21 -2.42 -5.12
CA GLY A 257 -16.01 -3.24 -3.92
C GLY A 257 -15.02 -2.60 -2.93
N GLY A 258 -14.81 -3.25 -1.77
CA GLY A 258 -13.93 -2.75 -0.72
C GLY A 258 -14.59 -1.77 0.25
N LEU A 259 -15.93 -1.64 0.25
CA LEU A 259 -16.74 -0.72 1.05
C LEU A 259 -16.44 0.75 0.77
N SER A 260 -15.90 1.52 1.73
CA SER A 260 -15.71 2.97 1.55
C SER A 260 -14.72 3.35 0.44
N SER A 261 -13.91 2.40 -0.03
CA SER A 261 -13.01 2.57 -1.18
C SER A 261 -13.66 2.31 -2.53
N GLU A 262 -14.93 1.84 -2.55
CA GLU A 262 -15.69 1.58 -3.77
C GLU A 262 -15.72 2.78 -4.70
N ILE A 263 -15.46 2.54 -5.98
CA ILE A 263 -15.53 3.53 -7.04
C ILE A 263 -16.56 3.10 -8.09
N LYS A 264 -17.50 3.99 -8.40
CA LYS A 264 -18.42 3.80 -9.53
C LYS A 264 -17.70 4.15 -10.83
N ALA A 265 -16.87 3.22 -11.29
CA ALA A 265 -16.13 3.39 -12.54
C ALA A 265 -17.08 3.54 -13.73
N VAL A 266 -16.75 4.43 -14.67
CA VAL A 266 -17.53 4.61 -15.90
C VAL A 266 -17.49 3.32 -16.75
N TYR A 267 -16.33 2.67 -16.76
CA TYR A 267 -16.09 1.34 -17.33
C TYR A 267 -14.91 0.70 -16.60
N GLU A 268 -14.71 -0.57 -16.80
CA GLU A 268 -13.52 -1.30 -16.35
C GLU A 268 -13.26 -2.41 -17.37
N VAL A 269 -12.06 -2.41 -17.92
CA VAL A 269 -11.63 -3.41 -18.90
C VAL A 269 -11.01 -4.59 -18.17
N THR A 270 -11.66 -5.75 -18.23
CA THR A 270 -11.14 -6.97 -17.62
C THR A 270 -10.00 -7.59 -18.44
N PRO A 271 -9.16 -8.44 -17.85
CA PRO A 271 -8.10 -9.15 -18.58
C PRO A 271 -8.61 -9.90 -19.81
N LEU A 272 -9.75 -10.61 -19.71
CA LEU A 272 -10.32 -11.36 -20.83
C LEU A 272 -10.85 -10.44 -21.93
N GLU A 273 -11.52 -9.34 -21.59
CA GLU A 273 -11.99 -8.33 -22.56
C GLU A 273 -10.80 -7.73 -23.32
N ALA A 274 -9.74 -7.36 -22.63
CA ALA A 274 -8.53 -6.79 -23.24
C ALA A 274 -7.84 -7.78 -24.20
N LEU A 275 -7.69 -9.06 -23.77
CA LEU A 275 -7.11 -10.11 -24.61
C LEU A 275 -7.94 -10.32 -25.88
N ARG A 276 -9.25 -10.45 -25.76
CA ARG A 276 -10.15 -10.63 -26.91
C ARG A 276 -10.13 -9.44 -27.85
N ALA A 277 -10.12 -8.23 -27.32
CA ALA A 277 -10.08 -7.01 -28.14
C ALA A 277 -8.77 -6.86 -28.92
N LYS A 278 -7.63 -7.25 -28.35
CA LYS A 278 -6.31 -7.09 -28.96
C LYS A 278 -5.90 -8.26 -29.86
N TRP A 279 -6.28 -9.48 -29.49
CA TRP A 279 -5.73 -10.71 -30.08
C TRP A 279 -6.78 -11.73 -30.53
N GLY A 280 -8.08 -11.51 -30.23
CA GLY A 280 -9.16 -12.47 -30.54
C GLY A 280 -9.32 -12.82 -32.02
N ASP A 281 -8.91 -11.92 -32.92
CA ASP A 281 -8.93 -12.18 -34.39
C ASP A 281 -7.78 -13.11 -34.83
N LYS A 282 -6.75 -13.30 -34.02
CA LYS A 282 -5.52 -14.02 -34.37
C LYS A 282 -5.28 -15.27 -33.54
N VAL A 283 -5.78 -15.28 -32.30
CA VAL A 283 -5.58 -16.34 -31.32
C VAL A 283 -6.93 -16.84 -30.83
N ASP A 284 -7.14 -18.14 -30.82
CA ASP A 284 -8.32 -18.77 -30.23
C ASP A 284 -8.26 -18.67 -28.69
N ILE A 285 -8.98 -17.68 -28.13
CA ILE A 285 -8.99 -17.38 -26.69
C ILE A 285 -10.16 -18.11 -26.03
N ARG A 286 -9.83 -19.17 -25.29
CA ARG A 286 -10.76 -20.05 -24.57
C ARG A 286 -10.80 -19.70 -23.11
N PHE A 287 -12.00 -19.49 -22.57
CA PHE A 287 -12.19 -19.16 -21.17
C PHE A 287 -12.74 -20.37 -20.40
N ALA A 288 -12.21 -20.59 -19.19
CA ALA A 288 -12.77 -21.51 -18.19
C ALA A 288 -12.78 -20.84 -16.82
N GLN A 289 -13.87 -21.04 -16.06
CA GLN A 289 -14.02 -20.46 -14.72
C GLN A 289 -12.97 -21.00 -13.72
N GLY A 290 -12.70 -22.30 -13.75
CA GLY A 290 -11.67 -22.96 -13.00
C GLY A 290 -11.99 -23.31 -11.55
N TYR A 291 -12.77 -22.47 -10.86
CA TYR A 291 -13.17 -22.70 -9.47
C TYR A 291 -14.54 -22.07 -9.17
N GLU A 292 -15.21 -22.62 -8.17
CA GLU A 292 -16.47 -22.13 -7.67
C GLU A 292 -16.24 -21.02 -6.64
N LYS A 293 -16.95 -19.90 -6.78
CA LYS A 293 -17.05 -18.88 -5.75
C LYS A 293 -18.12 -19.25 -4.75
N LEU A 294 -17.71 -19.76 -3.63
CA LEU A 294 -18.61 -19.94 -2.51
C LEU A 294 -18.63 -18.62 -1.74
N SER A 295 -19.77 -17.93 -1.79
CA SER A 295 -19.99 -16.75 -0.96
C SER A 295 -19.94 -17.17 0.51
N THR A 296 -18.90 -16.77 1.21
CA THR A 296 -18.73 -17.02 2.65
C THR A 296 -19.13 -15.83 3.50
N PHE A 297 -19.83 -14.85 2.93
CA PHE A 297 -20.35 -13.72 3.68
C PHE A 297 -21.49 -14.20 4.57
N VAL A 298 -21.22 -14.35 5.87
CA VAL A 298 -22.26 -14.48 6.89
C VAL A 298 -22.67 -13.06 7.28
N GLU A 299 -23.78 -12.60 6.73
CA GLU A 299 -24.46 -11.38 7.19
C GLU A 299 -24.68 -11.46 8.70
N GLY A 300 -24.11 -10.55 9.48
CA GLY A 300 -24.46 -10.37 10.88
C GLY A 300 -23.42 -10.66 11.95
N SER A 301 -22.13 -10.86 11.65
CA SER A 301 -21.13 -10.89 12.72
C SER A 301 -20.68 -9.47 13.06
N ASN A 302 -21.28 -8.86 14.07
CA ASN A 302 -20.89 -7.55 14.65
C ASN A 302 -19.50 -7.56 15.32
N ASN A 303 -18.71 -8.61 15.16
CA ASN A 303 -17.43 -8.81 15.83
C ASN A 303 -16.20 -8.84 14.90
N GLY A 304 -16.29 -8.32 13.66
CA GLY A 304 -15.11 -8.09 12.82
C GLY A 304 -14.29 -9.35 12.46
N GLN A 305 -14.85 -10.53 12.55
CA GLN A 305 -14.22 -11.76 12.10
C GLN A 305 -14.86 -12.22 10.80
N SER A 306 -14.12 -12.16 9.70
CA SER A 306 -14.53 -12.84 8.48
C SER A 306 -14.50 -14.35 8.75
N SER A 307 -15.64 -14.98 8.86
CA SER A 307 -15.74 -16.44 8.91
C SER A 307 -15.52 -17.00 7.51
N GLY A 308 -14.29 -17.00 7.04
CA GLY A 308 -13.88 -17.78 5.86
C GLY A 308 -13.95 -19.25 6.20
N THR A 309 -15.13 -19.83 6.18
CA THR A 309 -15.30 -21.29 6.20
C THR A 309 -14.80 -21.80 4.85
N PHE A 310 -13.68 -22.54 4.87
CA PHE A 310 -13.26 -23.34 3.73
C PHE A 310 -14.39 -24.33 3.44
N SER A 311 -15.11 -24.09 2.34
CA SER A 311 -16.12 -25.03 1.89
C SER A 311 -15.43 -26.32 1.43
N SER A 312 -16.00 -27.44 1.82
CA SER A 312 -15.66 -28.72 1.23
C SER A 312 -15.87 -28.67 -0.28
N LYS A 313 -14.97 -29.30 -1.06
CA LYS A 313 -15.12 -29.44 -2.52
C LYS A 313 -16.54 -29.93 -2.85
N THR A 314 -17.17 -29.24 -3.78
CA THR A 314 -18.46 -29.66 -4.33
C THR A 314 -18.24 -30.42 -5.64
N GLN A 315 -19.24 -31.12 -6.14
CA GLN A 315 -19.19 -31.74 -7.48
C GLN A 315 -19.02 -30.68 -8.59
N GLU A 316 -19.53 -29.46 -8.37
CA GLU A 316 -19.38 -28.33 -9.27
C GLU A 316 -17.93 -27.84 -9.30
N SER A 317 -17.26 -27.70 -8.14
CA SER A 317 -15.85 -27.36 -8.05
C SER A 317 -14.96 -28.35 -8.82
N ASP A 318 -15.22 -29.66 -8.69
CA ASP A 318 -14.47 -30.68 -9.43
C ASP A 318 -14.71 -30.62 -10.94
N ALA A 319 -15.92 -30.29 -11.37
CA ALA A 319 -16.24 -30.12 -12.79
C ALA A 319 -15.54 -28.92 -13.41
N LEU A 320 -15.54 -27.77 -12.71
CA LEU A 320 -14.83 -26.55 -13.14
C LEU A 320 -13.31 -26.74 -13.22
N LEU A 321 -12.73 -27.45 -12.25
CA LEU A 321 -11.31 -27.81 -12.27
C LEU A 321 -10.98 -28.67 -13.49
N LYS A 322 -11.76 -29.72 -13.76
CA LYS A 322 -11.54 -30.62 -14.92
C LYS A 322 -11.67 -29.88 -16.25
N GLU A 323 -12.67 -29.03 -16.39
CA GLU A 323 -12.82 -28.17 -17.57
C GLU A 323 -11.59 -27.27 -17.78
N ALA A 324 -11.13 -26.58 -16.75
CA ALA A 324 -9.98 -25.69 -16.81
C ALA A 324 -8.70 -26.42 -17.23
N VAL A 325 -8.45 -27.61 -16.64
CA VAL A 325 -7.31 -28.47 -16.97
C VAL A 325 -7.37 -28.94 -18.43
N GLU A 326 -8.56 -29.31 -18.94
CA GLU A 326 -8.71 -29.72 -20.33
C GLU A 326 -8.51 -28.56 -21.33
N VAL A 327 -9.07 -27.39 -21.02
CA VAL A 327 -8.86 -26.17 -21.82
C VAL A 327 -7.36 -25.79 -21.85
N ALA A 328 -6.66 -25.89 -20.71
CA ALA A 328 -5.23 -25.64 -20.64
C ALA A 328 -4.43 -26.66 -21.47
N ARG A 329 -4.74 -27.95 -21.36
CA ARG A 329 -4.04 -29.04 -22.06
C ARG A 329 -4.11 -28.91 -23.57
N THR A 330 -5.24 -28.41 -24.08
CA THR A 330 -5.51 -28.30 -25.52
C THR A 330 -5.15 -26.92 -26.08
N SER A 331 -4.50 -26.05 -25.29
CA SER A 331 -4.06 -24.71 -25.71
C SER A 331 -2.53 -24.61 -25.73
N ASP A 332 -1.99 -23.75 -26.59
CA ASP A 332 -0.55 -23.52 -26.71
C ASP A 332 0.05 -22.88 -25.44
N VAL A 333 -0.73 -22.04 -24.77
CA VAL A 333 -0.36 -21.34 -23.52
C VAL A 333 -1.58 -21.30 -22.61
N ALA A 334 -1.34 -21.39 -21.29
CA ALA A 334 -2.35 -21.15 -20.28
C ALA A 334 -2.04 -19.88 -19.49
N LEU A 335 -3.05 -19.03 -19.31
CA LEU A 335 -3.04 -17.83 -18.48
C LEU A 335 -4.03 -18.00 -17.36
N LEU A 336 -3.56 -18.19 -16.14
CA LEU A 336 -4.36 -18.21 -14.92
C LEU A 336 -4.46 -16.80 -14.37
N VAL A 337 -5.66 -16.31 -14.10
CA VAL A 337 -5.91 -15.02 -13.45
C VAL A 337 -6.57 -15.28 -12.10
N CYS A 338 -5.72 -15.32 -11.08
CA CYS A 338 -6.02 -15.79 -9.73
C CYS A 338 -5.86 -14.66 -8.70
N GLY A 339 -5.97 -15.00 -7.42
CA GLY A 339 -5.72 -14.08 -6.30
C GLY A 339 -6.96 -13.83 -5.44
N LEU A 340 -7.07 -12.60 -4.96
CA LEU A 340 -8.17 -12.15 -4.11
C LEU A 340 -9.23 -11.38 -4.93
N ASN A 341 -10.28 -11.05 -4.23
CA ASN A 341 -11.30 -10.07 -4.61
C ASN A 341 -11.74 -9.32 -3.35
N HIS A 342 -12.71 -8.42 -3.46
CA HIS A 342 -13.21 -7.65 -2.33
C HIS A 342 -14.12 -8.43 -1.34
N ASP A 343 -14.29 -9.74 -1.51
CA ASP A 343 -14.80 -10.61 -0.45
C ASP A 343 -13.73 -10.88 0.62
N TYR A 344 -12.43 -10.64 0.31
CA TYR A 344 -11.27 -10.88 1.16
C TYR A 344 -10.45 -9.61 1.44
N ASP A 345 -10.15 -8.80 0.43
CA ASP A 345 -9.51 -7.50 0.58
C ASP A 345 -10.62 -6.44 0.69
N THR A 346 -11.05 -6.12 1.89
CA THR A 346 -12.17 -5.22 2.15
C THR A 346 -12.05 -4.51 3.49
N GLU A 347 -12.60 -3.33 3.57
CA GLU A 347 -12.78 -2.62 4.83
C GLU A 347 -13.69 -3.43 5.78
N SER A 348 -13.53 -3.25 7.09
CA SER A 348 -14.27 -3.85 8.20
C SER A 348 -13.91 -5.29 8.55
N PHE A 349 -13.16 -6.02 7.74
CA PHE A 349 -12.85 -7.42 7.98
C PHE A 349 -11.38 -7.71 7.70
N ASP A 350 -10.68 -8.31 8.67
CA ASP A 350 -9.36 -8.90 8.45
C ASP A 350 -9.50 -10.33 7.92
N ARG A 351 -8.54 -10.76 7.09
CA ARG A 351 -8.48 -12.14 6.63
C ARG A 351 -8.11 -13.08 7.78
N LEU A 352 -8.56 -14.33 7.72
CA LEU A 352 -8.23 -15.36 8.74
C LEU A 352 -6.84 -15.97 8.55
N ASN A 353 -6.34 -15.99 7.32
CA ASN A 353 -5.04 -16.52 6.93
C ASN A 353 -4.55 -15.86 5.64
N MET A 354 -3.37 -16.25 5.19
CA MET A 354 -2.76 -15.78 3.94
C MET A 354 -3.08 -16.65 2.73
N ASP A 355 -3.91 -17.67 2.88
CA ASP A 355 -4.15 -18.62 1.80
C ASP A 355 -4.88 -17.97 0.62
N ILE A 356 -4.58 -18.47 -0.57
CA ILE A 356 -5.29 -18.09 -1.80
C ILE A 356 -6.60 -18.90 -1.80
N PRO A 357 -7.77 -18.20 -1.78
CA PRO A 357 -9.06 -18.85 -1.54
C PRO A 357 -9.54 -19.73 -2.71
N TYR A 358 -10.67 -20.40 -2.54
CA TYR A 358 -11.42 -21.13 -3.57
C TYR A 358 -10.67 -22.32 -4.22
N GLY A 359 -9.66 -22.88 -3.56
CA GLY A 359 -8.87 -23.99 -4.12
C GLY A 359 -7.96 -23.60 -5.29
N GLN A 360 -7.68 -22.30 -5.47
CA GLN A 360 -6.89 -21.80 -6.58
C GLN A 360 -5.46 -22.37 -6.62
N VAL A 361 -4.85 -22.71 -5.48
CA VAL A 361 -3.51 -23.32 -5.45
C VAL A 361 -3.53 -24.69 -6.15
N GLU A 362 -4.53 -25.50 -5.89
CA GLU A 362 -4.70 -26.80 -6.58
C GLU A 362 -4.97 -26.60 -8.08
N LEU A 363 -5.83 -25.64 -8.44
CA LEU A 363 -6.07 -25.29 -9.85
C LEU A 363 -4.75 -24.92 -10.55
N ILE A 364 -3.93 -24.06 -9.95
CA ILE A 364 -2.63 -23.65 -10.51
C ILE A 364 -1.74 -24.90 -10.71
N GLN A 365 -1.64 -25.76 -9.72
CA GLN A 365 -0.80 -26.96 -9.79
C GLN A 365 -1.26 -27.92 -10.89
N GLU A 366 -2.56 -28.19 -11.01
CA GLU A 366 -3.11 -29.09 -12.01
C GLU A 366 -3.01 -28.51 -13.45
N VAL A 367 -3.23 -27.20 -13.60
CA VAL A 367 -3.07 -26.52 -14.90
C VAL A 367 -1.60 -26.52 -15.33
N VAL A 368 -0.65 -26.23 -14.43
CA VAL A 368 0.80 -26.26 -14.75
C VAL A 368 1.25 -27.66 -15.14
N LYS A 369 0.75 -28.71 -14.50
CA LYS A 369 1.01 -30.12 -14.90
C LYS A 369 0.47 -30.42 -16.31
N ALA A 370 -0.70 -29.88 -16.64
CA ALA A 370 -1.35 -30.09 -17.94
C ALA A 370 -0.70 -29.26 -19.06
N ASN A 371 -0.22 -28.07 -18.75
CA ASN A 371 0.44 -27.16 -19.69
C ASN A 371 1.64 -26.45 -19.04
N PRO A 372 2.89 -26.87 -19.31
CA PRO A 372 4.08 -26.23 -18.76
C PRO A 372 4.32 -24.79 -19.22
N ARG A 373 3.61 -24.31 -20.26
CA ARG A 373 3.64 -22.91 -20.70
C ARG A 373 2.53 -22.11 -19.99
N THR A 374 2.49 -22.20 -18.68
CA THR A 374 1.49 -21.53 -17.84
C THR A 374 2.06 -20.24 -17.23
N ILE A 375 1.29 -19.17 -17.33
CA ILE A 375 1.54 -17.90 -16.68
C ILE A 375 0.47 -17.69 -15.60
N VAL A 376 0.90 -17.36 -14.38
CA VAL A 376 0.00 -17.06 -13.26
C VAL A 376 -0.01 -15.55 -13.02
N VAL A 377 -1.16 -14.93 -13.13
CA VAL A 377 -1.41 -13.53 -12.79
C VAL A 377 -2.12 -13.50 -11.44
N MET A 378 -1.53 -12.82 -10.46
CA MET A 378 -2.11 -12.60 -9.15
C MET A 378 -2.74 -11.21 -9.08
N ILE A 379 -4.02 -11.15 -8.81
CA ILE A 379 -4.75 -9.90 -8.50
C ILE A 379 -5.02 -9.91 -7.00
N ALA A 380 -4.33 -9.06 -6.25
CA ALA A 380 -4.47 -8.93 -4.80
C ALA A 380 -3.82 -7.63 -4.31
N GLY A 381 -4.36 -7.04 -3.26
CA GLY A 381 -3.81 -5.85 -2.60
C GLY A 381 -3.03 -6.17 -1.31
N SER A 382 -3.00 -7.43 -0.88
CA SER A 382 -2.41 -7.88 0.37
C SER A 382 -1.43 -9.04 0.15
N PRO A 383 -0.44 -9.27 1.05
CA PRO A 383 0.43 -10.43 0.99
C PRO A 383 -0.35 -11.75 1.02
N LEU A 384 0.07 -12.73 0.22
CA LEU A 384 -0.52 -14.05 0.09
C LEU A 384 0.49 -15.15 0.40
N ASN A 385 0.00 -16.36 0.71
CA ASN A 385 0.85 -17.56 0.78
C ASN A 385 1.24 -17.99 -0.64
N MET A 386 2.39 -17.50 -1.11
CA MET A 386 2.87 -17.71 -2.47
C MET A 386 3.83 -18.90 -2.60
N ALA A 387 4.23 -19.54 -1.52
CA ALA A 387 5.29 -20.57 -1.56
C ALA A 387 4.97 -21.71 -2.55
N ALA A 388 3.76 -22.27 -2.48
CA ALA A 388 3.36 -23.36 -3.39
C ALA A 388 3.21 -22.90 -4.85
N VAL A 389 2.71 -21.68 -5.05
CA VAL A 389 2.56 -21.07 -6.38
C VAL A 389 3.92 -20.78 -6.99
N ASP A 390 4.86 -20.23 -6.22
CA ASP A 390 6.20 -19.96 -6.70
C ASP A 390 6.93 -21.25 -7.13
N ILE A 391 6.83 -22.30 -6.33
CA ILE A 391 7.51 -23.58 -6.63
C ILE A 391 7.04 -24.17 -7.97
N CYS A 392 5.73 -24.20 -8.22
CA CYS A 392 5.18 -24.89 -9.39
C CYS A 392 5.11 -24.01 -10.66
N SER A 393 4.97 -22.69 -10.54
CA SER A 393 4.68 -21.83 -11.68
C SER A 393 5.94 -21.37 -12.41
N PRO A 394 6.02 -21.47 -13.75
CA PRO A 394 7.16 -21.00 -14.53
C PRO A 394 7.20 -19.48 -14.69
N ALA A 395 6.05 -18.80 -14.71
CA ALA A 395 5.98 -17.33 -14.76
C ALA A 395 4.87 -16.82 -13.86
N ILE A 396 5.15 -15.72 -13.13
CA ILE A 396 4.23 -15.12 -12.18
C ILE A 396 4.27 -13.59 -12.35
N VAL A 397 3.09 -12.99 -12.47
CA VAL A 397 2.87 -11.54 -12.55
C VAL A 397 1.93 -11.12 -11.43
N TRP A 398 2.23 -10.03 -10.73
CA TRP A 398 1.32 -9.43 -9.74
C TRP A 398 0.71 -8.16 -10.31
N ALA A 399 -0.61 -8.14 -10.44
CA ALA A 399 -1.33 -7.12 -11.22
C ALA A 399 -2.26 -6.22 -10.41
N TRP A 400 -2.33 -6.38 -9.08
CA TRP A 400 -3.11 -5.52 -8.17
C TRP A 400 -4.59 -5.40 -8.55
N PHE A 401 -5.32 -4.46 -7.91
CA PHE A 401 -6.62 -3.95 -8.33
C PHE A 401 -6.42 -2.68 -9.18
N ASN A 402 -6.08 -2.85 -10.44
CA ASN A 402 -5.49 -1.79 -11.29
C ASN A 402 -6.52 -0.86 -11.98
N GLY A 403 -7.77 -0.81 -11.51
CA GLY A 403 -8.77 0.15 -11.98
C GLY A 403 -9.20 -0.04 -13.44
N MET A 404 -9.74 1.03 -14.04
CA MET A 404 -10.47 0.98 -15.33
C MET A 404 -9.65 0.40 -16.48
N GLU A 405 -8.35 0.66 -16.54
CA GLU A 405 -7.46 0.24 -17.64
C GLU A 405 -6.57 -0.97 -17.27
N GLY A 406 -6.82 -1.60 -16.14
CA GLY A 406 -5.99 -2.70 -15.60
C GLY A 406 -5.82 -3.86 -16.58
N GLY A 407 -6.88 -4.29 -17.26
CA GLY A 407 -6.82 -5.34 -18.26
C GLY A 407 -5.97 -4.95 -19.47
N ASN A 408 -6.09 -3.72 -19.97
CA ASN A 408 -5.28 -3.22 -21.08
C ASN A 408 -3.79 -3.16 -20.73
N ALA A 409 -3.46 -2.65 -19.54
CA ALA A 409 -2.09 -2.57 -19.04
C ALA A 409 -1.48 -3.97 -18.87
N LEU A 410 -2.23 -4.91 -18.29
CA LEU A 410 -1.78 -6.29 -18.10
C LEU A 410 -1.46 -6.96 -19.45
N VAL A 411 -2.33 -6.83 -20.45
CA VAL A 411 -2.13 -7.46 -21.77
C VAL A 411 -0.91 -6.85 -22.49
N ASP A 412 -0.67 -5.54 -22.32
CA ASP A 412 0.51 -4.88 -22.89
C ASP A 412 1.81 -5.30 -22.18
N VAL A 413 1.75 -5.59 -20.88
CA VAL A 413 2.87 -6.22 -20.16
C VAL A 413 3.09 -7.65 -20.66
N LEU A 414 2.05 -8.49 -20.71
CA LEU A 414 2.18 -9.87 -21.17
C LEU A 414 2.73 -9.99 -22.59
N SER A 415 2.42 -9.06 -23.48
CA SER A 415 2.91 -9.03 -24.87
C SER A 415 4.29 -8.37 -25.03
N GLY A 416 4.84 -7.78 -23.96
CA GLY A 416 6.12 -7.06 -24.01
C GLY A 416 6.06 -5.69 -24.70
N LYS A 417 4.88 -5.16 -24.98
CA LYS A 417 4.69 -3.76 -25.41
C LYS A 417 5.06 -2.81 -24.27
N VAL A 418 4.78 -3.23 -23.02
CA VAL A 418 5.26 -2.59 -21.80
C VAL A 418 6.24 -3.54 -21.10
N ASN A 419 7.43 -3.06 -20.79
CA ASN A 419 8.37 -3.79 -19.95
C ASN A 419 8.01 -3.56 -18.47
N PRO A 420 7.67 -4.61 -17.67
CA PRO A 420 7.29 -4.46 -16.28
C PRO A 420 8.41 -3.83 -15.46
N SER A 421 8.05 -2.94 -14.56
CA SER A 421 8.99 -2.17 -13.74
C SER A 421 8.46 -1.89 -12.33
N GLY A 422 7.30 -2.43 -11.98
CA GLY A 422 6.76 -2.38 -10.62
C GLY A 422 7.64 -3.15 -9.64
N LYS A 423 7.57 -2.77 -8.36
CA LYS A 423 8.30 -3.42 -7.26
C LYS A 423 7.33 -3.73 -6.12
N MET A 424 7.55 -4.84 -5.41
CA MET A 424 6.72 -5.24 -4.27
C MET A 424 6.85 -4.23 -3.13
N PRO A 425 5.76 -3.60 -2.68
CA PRO A 425 5.79 -2.60 -1.61
C PRO A 425 5.74 -3.23 -0.22
N PHE A 426 5.72 -4.54 -0.13
CA PHE A 426 5.71 -5.32 1.08
C PHE A 426 6.45 -6.65 0.90
N THR A 427 6.89 -7.21 2.00
CA THR A 427 7.47 -8.56 2.06
C THR A 427 6.36 -9.61 1.97
N THR A 428 6.57 -10.66 1.17
CA THR A 428 5.71 -11.84 1.13
C THR A 428 6.37 -12.95 1.96
N PRO A 429 5.91 -13.20 3.19
CA PRO A 429 6.51 -14.23 4.04
C PRO A 429 6.24 -15.65 3.51
N VAL A 430 7.05 -16.62 3.94
CA VAL A 430 6.83 -18.04 3.64
C VAL A 430 5.58 -18.56 4.35
N SER A 431 5.34 -18.08 5.58
CA SER A 431 4.18 -18.45 6.38
C SER A 431 3.75 -17.30 7.30
N LEU A 432 2.50 -17.30 7.73
CA LEU A 432 1.92 -16.25 8.56
C LEU A 432 2.59 -16.12 9.92
N ASP A 433 2.96 -17.23 10.54
CA ASP A 433 3.61 -17.29 11.84
C ASP A 433 5.02 -16.69 11.88
N GLN A 434 5.62 -16.43 10.71
CA GLN A 434 6.88 -15.71 10.58
C GLN A 434 6.70 -14.19 10.49
N SER A 435 5.48 -13.71 10.23
CA SER A 435 5.17 -12.27 10.22
C SER A 435 5.23 -11.72 11.65
N PRO A 436 5.86 -10.54 11.89
CA PRO A 436 6.19 -10.08 13.25
C PRO A 436 5.00 -10.06 14.20
N ALA A 437 3.90 -9.45 13.82
CA ALA A 437 2.70 -9.36 14.65
C ALA A 437 2.12 -10.74 15.04
N HIS A 438 2.27 -11.73 14.17
CA HIS A 438 1.79 -13.10 14.38
C HIS A 438 2.81 -13.95 15.14
N ALA A 439 4.09 -13.81 14.83
CA ALA A 439 5.20 -14.47 15.52
C ALA A 439 5.21 -14.15 17.04
N LEU A 440 4.81 -12.93 17.38
CA LEU A 440 4.71 -12.45 18.77
C LEU A 440 3.32 -12.65 19.39
N GLY A 441 2.34 -13.14 18.62
CA GLY A 441 0.97 -13.37 19.09
C GLY A 441 0.16 -12.08 19.34
N ASN A 442 0.53 -10.99 18.65
CA ASN A 442 -0.01 -9.64 18.85
C ASN A 442 -0.96 -9.19 17.71
N PHE A 443 -1.61 -10.13 17.04
CA PHE A 443 -2.66 -9.84 16.06
C PHE A 443 -3.81 -10.85 16.24
N PRO A 444 -5.07 -10.40 16.31
CA PRO A 444 -5.56 -9.01 16.37
C PRO A 444 -5.53 -8.39 17.78
N GLY A 445 -4.81 -8.97 18.73
CA GLY A 445 -4.77 -8.58 20.13
C GLY A 445 -5.70 -9.42 21.01
N ARG A 446 -5.76 -9.11 22.29
CA ARG A 446 -6.59 -9.78 23.31
C ARG A 446 -7.31 -8.74 24.16
N ASP A 447 -8.52 -9.05 24.59
CA ASP A 447 -9.31 -8.20 25.50
C ASP A 447 -9.40 -6.74 25.04
N LEU A 448 -9.63 -6.54 23.73
CA LEU A 448 -9.65 -5.23 23.04
C LEU A 448 -8.36 -4.41 23.21
N LYS A 449 -7.23 -5.06 23.45
CA LYS A 449 -5.91 -4.44 23.44
C LYS A 449 -4.98 -5.12 22.48
N VAL A 450 -4.17 -4.34 21.79
CA VAL A 450 -3.12 -4.82 20.91
C VAL A 450 -1.82 -4.06 21.19
N ASN A 451 -0.76 -4.83 21.47
CA ASN A 451 0.58 -4.28 21.67
C ASN A 451 1.39 -4.49 20.38
N TYR A 452 2.07 -3.46 19.92
CA TYR A 452 2.98 -3.56 18.77
C TYR A 452 4.39 -3.89 19.28
N GLU A 453 4.55 -5.12 19.80
CA GLU A 453 5.81 -5.56 20.46
C GLU A 453 6.95 -5.81 19.48
N GLU A 454 6.66 -5.94 18.19
CA GLU A 454 7.66 -5.96 17.14
C GLU A 454 8.42 -4.64 17.04
N ASP A 455 7.88 -3.60 17.67
CA ASP A 455 8.48 -2.27 17.74
C ASP A 455 8.77 -1.71 16.34
N ILE A 456 10.01 -1.29 16.06
CA ILE A 456 10.41 -0.78 14.74
C ILE A 456 10.62 -1.87 13.69
N LEU A 457 10.56 -3.15 14.07
CA LEU A 457 10.81 -4.27 13.18
C LEU A 457 9.53 -4.72 12.44
N VAL A 458 9.01 -3.87 11.56
CA VAL A 458 7.87 -4.17 10.69
C VAL A 458 8.36 -4.53 9.29
N GLY A 459 7.68 -5.49 8.65
CA GLY A 459 7.97 -5.89 7.27
C GLY A 459 9.41 -6.38 7.09
N TYR A 460 10.09 -5.95 6.02
CA TYR A 460 11.45 -6.39 5.72
C TYR A 460 12.46 -6.11 6.85
N ARG A 461 12.21 -5.10 7.69
CA ARG A 461 13.06 -4.82 8.85
C ARG A 461 13.13 -6.00 9.81
N TRP A 462 12.00 -6.69 10.01
CA TRP A 462 11.93 -7.92 10.80
C TRP A 462 12.63 -9.08 10.10
N PHE A 463 12.25 -9.38 8.87
CA PHE A 463 12.75 -10.56 8.16
C PHE A 463 14.26 -10.51 7.96
N ASP A 464 14.80 -9.37 7.56
CA ASP A 464 16.25 -9.15 7.41
C ASP A 464 16.98 -9.26 8.75
N THR A 465 16.47 -8.59 9.80
CA THR A 465 17.15 -8.56 11.11
C THR A 465 17.15 -9.92 11.78
N LYS A 466 16.09 -10.72 11.57
CA LYS A 466 15.99 -12.09 12.09
C LYS A 466 16.60 -13.15 11.16
N GLY A 467 17.03 -12.78 9.96
CA GLY A 467 17.55 -13.72 8.96
C GLY A 467 16.52 -14.74 8.48
N LEU A 468 15.24 -14.36 8.43
CA LEU A 468 14.14 -15.25 8.05
C LEU A 468 13.97 -15.26 6.52
N PRO A 469 13.72 -16.45 5.92
CA PRO A 469 13.45 -16.53 4.50
C PRO A 469 12.08 -15.92 4.15
N VAL A 470 11.99 -15.37 2.94
CA VAL A 470 10.75 -14.82 2.38
C VAL A 470 10.56 -15.34 0.95
N VAL A 471 9.31 -15.38 0.47
CA VAL A 471 9.05 -15.79 -0.92
C VAL A 471 9.42 -14.64 -1.86
N TYR A 472 8.92 -13.45 -1.59
CA TYR A 472 9.30 -12.23 -2.31
C TYR A 472 9.66 -11.13 -1.32
N PRO A 473 10.88 -10.58 -1.40
CA PRO A 473 11.31 -9.53 -0.50
C PRO A 473 10.72 -8.16 -0.90
N PHE A 474 10.72 -7.23 0.03
CA PHE A 474 10.41 -5.83 -0.24
C PHE A 474 11.29 -5.27 -1.37
N GLY A 475 10.68 -4.48 -2.25
CA GLY A 475 11.35 -3.87 -3.39
C GLY A 475 11.65 -4.81 -4.56
N TYR A 476 11.26 -6.10 -4.48
CA TYR A 476 11.49 -7.08 -5.53
C TYR A 476 10.58 -6.86 -6.75
N GLY A 477 11.14 -7.10 -7.93
CA GLY A 477 10.43 -7.11 -9.20
C GLY A 477 11.43 -7.22 -10.35
N LEU A 478 11.12 -8.09 -11.32
CA LEU A 478 11.93 -8.38 -12.50
C LEU A 478 11.56 -7.46 -13.67
N SER A 479 12.38 -7.49 -14.71
CA SER A 479 12.18 -6.81 -15.98
C SER A 479 12.45 -7.79 -17.13
N TYR A 480 11.97 -7.48 -18.33
CA TYR A 480 12.34 -8.18 -19.56
C TYR A 480 13.73 -7.77 -20.09
N THR A 481 14.40 -6.85 -19.40
CA THR A 481 15.78 -6.45 -19.68
C THR A 481 16.64 -6.60 -18.43
N THR A 482 17.92 -6.34 -18.53
CA THR A 482 18.86 -6.43 -17.41
C THR A 482 19.54 -5.10 -17.15
N PHE A 483 19.88 -4.85 -15.87
CA PHE A 483 20.54 -3.61 -15.47
C PHE A 483 21.81 -3.88 -14.68
N ASN A 484 22.82 -3.06 -14.93
CA ASN A 484 24.08 -3.05 -14.19
C ASN A 484 24.21 -1.79 -13.35
N TYR A 485 24.61 -1.97 -12.10
CA TYR A 485 24.84 -0.90 -11.13
C TYR A 485 26.35 -0.75 -10.93
N SER A 486 26.91 0.44 -11.12
CA SER A 486 28.33 0.67 -11.03
C SER A 486 28.66 2.04 -10.44
N ASN A 487 29.91 2.21 -10.00
CA ASN A 487 30.47 3.49 -9.58
C ASN A 487 29.72 4.17 -8.42
N LEU A 488 29.23 3.40 -7.44
CA LEU A 488 28.67 3.99 -6.22
C LEU A 488 29.77 4.80 -5.50
N ASN A 489 29.48 6.07 -5.28
CA ASN A 489 30.39 6.99 -4.59
C ASN A 489 29.58 8.05 -3.85
N THR A 490 30.21 8.72 -2.90
CA THR A 490 29.67 9.87 -2.17
C THR A 490 30.51 11.10 -2.40
N ASP A 491 29.91 12.28 -2.28
CA ASP A 491 30.61 13.58 -2.46
C ASP A 491 31.67 13.82 -1.39
N LYS A 492 31.48 13.30 -0.17
CA LYS A 492 32.40 13.36 0.97
C LYS A 492 32.55 11.96 1.60
N LYS A 493 33.56 11.81 2.45
CA LYS A 493 33.73 10.61 3.32
C LYS A 493 33.19 10.83 4.72
N THR A 494 33.11 12.07 5.17
CA THR A 494 32.72 12.47 6.51
C THR A 494 31.70 13.59 6.41
N TYR A 495 30.69 13.52 7.23
CA TYR A 495 29.51 14.42 7.23
C TYR A 495 29.23 14.94 8.63
N ASP A 496 28.77 16.18 8.72
CA ASP A 496 28.18 16.74 9.92
C ASP A 496 26.66 16.45 9.95
N GLN A 497 26.02 16.57 11.11
CA GLN A 497 24.59 16.25 11.26
C GLN A 497 23.65 17.12 10.39
N ALA A 498 24.06 18.31 10.00
CA ALA A 498 23.31 19.21 9.11
C ALA A 498 23.54 18.95 7.62
N ASP A 499 24.45 18.06 7.27
CA ASP A 499 24.82 17.76 5.88
C ASP A 499 23.78 16.89 5.18
N THR A 500 23.92 16.83 3.86
CA THR A 500 23.22 15.87 3.00
C THR A 500 24.26 15.02 2.27
N ILE A 501 24.17 13.71 2.39
CA ILE A 501 25.00 12.75 1.67
C ILE A 501 24.50 12.67 0.23
N GLN A 502 25.35 13.02 -0.74
CA GLN A 502 25.05 12.85 -2.16
C GLN A 502 25.61 11.51 -2.64
N ALA A 503 24.78 10.48 -2.65
CA ALA A 503 25.14 9.17 -3.19
C ALA A 503 24.95 9.15 -4.71
N THR A 504 26.05 9.00 -5.46
CA THR A 504 26.03 8.93 -6.92
C THR A 504 26.41 7.55 -7.41
N PHE A 505 25.77 7.10 -8.48
CA PHE A 505 26.07 5.82 -9.13
C PHE A 505 25.71 5.88 -10.61
N THR A 506 26.11 4.86 -11.37
CA THR A 506 25.73 4.69 -12.77
C THR A 506 24.84 3.47 -12.91
N LEU A 507 23.68 3.65 -13.53
CA LEU A 507 22.76 2.57 -13.94
C LEU A 507 22.84 2.42 -15.44
N THR A 508 23.04 1.18 -15.92
CA THR A 508 23.15 0.85 -17.35
C THR A 508 22.15 -0.24 -17.70
N ASN A 509 21.38 -0.05 -18.75
CA ASN A 509 20.59 -1.12 -19.35
C ASN A 509 21.51 -2.01 -20.20
N THR A 510 21.74 -3.24 -19.76
CA THR A 510 22.65 -4.21 -20.41
C THR A 510 21.94 -5.22 -21.31
N GLY A 511 20.62 -5.17 -21.38
CA GLY A 511 19.84 -6.04 -22.25
C GLY A 511 19.50 -5.40 -23.60
N ASP A 512 18.62 -6.04 -24.33
CA ASP A 512 18.24 -5.71 -25.72
C ASP A 512 16.91 -4.95 -25.84
N ARG A 513 16.24 -4.68 -24.70
CA ARG A 513 14.94 -3.98 -24.63
C ARG A 513 15.07 -2.73 -23.79
N GLU A 514 14.29 -1.70 -24.13
CA GLU A 514 14.12 -0.55 -23.25
C GLU A 514 13.32 -0.95 -22.00
N GLY A 515 13.60 -0.31 -20.89
CA GLY A 515 12.91 -0.60 -19.64
C GLY A 515 13.28 0.37 -18.53
N ALA A 516 12.50 0.32 -17.46
CA ALA A 516 12.78 1.10 -16.25
C ALA A 516 13.24 0.19 -15.11
N GLU A 517 14.17 0.71 -14.30
CA GLU A 517 14.62 0.10 -13.06
C GLU A 517 14.42 1.06 -11.89
N VAL A 518 14.05 0.52 -10.74
CA VAL A 518 13.97 1.28 -9.49
C VAL A 518 15.22 0.98 -8.66
N ALA A 519 16.21 1.86 -8.75
CA ALA A 519 17.38 1.80 -7.89
C ALA A 519 16.99 2.20 -6.46
N GLN A 520 17.34 1.36 -5.48
CA GLN A 520 16.98 1.49 -4.07
C GLN A 520 18.23 1.64 -3.23
N LEU A 521 18.25 2.64 -2.35
CA LEU A 521 19.37 2.91 -1.45
C LEU A 521 18.93 2.67 -0.01
N TYR A 522 19.55 1.69 0.60
CA TYR A 522 19.36 1.34 2.00
C TYR A 522 20.56 1.83 2.82
N VAL A 523 20.34 2.09 4.10
CA VAL A 523 21.40 2.48 5.03
C VAL A 523 21.38 1.58 6.24
N SER A 524 22.57 1.12 6.63
CA SER A 524 22.82 0.39 7.87
C SER A 524 23.59 1.27 8.84
N ASP A 525 23.26 1.12 10.11
CA ASP A 525 24.02 1.66 11.24
C ASP A 525 24.55 0.45 12.04
N PRO A 526 25.80 0.05 11.83
CA PRO A 526 26.34 -1.19 12.40
C PRO A 526 26.67 -1.10 13.88
N VAL A 527 26.85 0.13 14.41
CA VAL A 527 27.22 0.37 15.82
C VAL A 527 26.33 1.47 16.39
N CYS A 528 25.25 1.09 17.02
CA CYS A 528 24.26 1.99 17.56
C CYS A 528 23.99 1.67 19.04
N SER A 529 23.69 2.69 19.85
CA SER A 529 23.36 2.52 21.28
C SER A 529 22.02 1.82 21.52
N VAL A 530 21.17 1.76 20.50
CA VAL A 530 19.85 1.12 20.54
C VAL A 530 19.72 0.08 19.42
N MET A 531 18.80 -0.84 19.57
CA MET A 531 18.49 -1.80 18.50
C MET A 531 18.02 -1.07 17.24
N ARG A 532 18.63 -1.40 16.10
CA ARG A 532 18.20 -0.93 14.77
C ARG A 532 18.02 -2.11 13.82
N PRO A 533 17.16 -1.97 12.78
CA PRO A 533 17.10 -2.97 11.73
C PRO A 533 18.43 -3.02 10.96
N VAL A 534 18.74 -4.18 10.39
CA VAL A 534 20.00 -4.38 9.62
C VAL A 534 20.19 -3.32 8.54
N LYS A 535 19.11 -2.86 7.94
CA LYS A 535 19.09 -1.75 6.97
C LYS A 535 17.71 -1.14 6.83
N GLU A 536 17.66 0.10 6.38
CA GLU A 536 16.44 0.86 6.16
C GLU A 536 16.50 1.57 4.80
N LEU A 537 15.39 1.58 4.07
CA LEU A 537 15.27 2.35 2.83
C LEU A 537 15.36 3.86 3.15
N LYS A 538 16.29 4.55 2.48
CA LYS A 538 16.48 6.00 2.62
C LYS A 538 16.45 6.74 1.29
N GLY A 539 16.39 6.03 0.16
CA GLY A 539 16.26 6.64 -1.16
C GLY A 539 15.87 5.63 -2.23
N PHE A 540 15.11 6.07 -3.22
CA PHE A 540 14.86 5.29 -4.43
C PHE A 540 14.62 6.21 -5.62
N LYS A 541 14.89 5.69 -6.82
CA LYS A 541 14.60 6.42 -8.06
C LYS A 541 14.32 5.45 -9.20
N LYS A 542 13.17 5.64 -9.86
CA LYS A 542 12.84 4.94 -11.10
C LYS A 542 13.48 5.64 -12.29
N VAL A 543 14.18 4.87 -13.13
CA VAL A 543 14.96 5.39 -14.26
C VAL A 543 14.68 4.55 -15.49
N PHE A 544 14.17 5.17 -16.52
CA PHE A 544 13.95 4.56 -17.85
C PHE A 544 15.22 4.66 -18.69
N LEU A 545 15.63 3.53 -19.30
CA LEU A 545 16.86 3.43 -20.11
C LEU A 545 16.60 2.61 -21.39
N LYS A 546 17.13 3.08 -22.50
CA LYS A 546 17.21 2.32 -23.75
C LYS A 546 18.32 1.26 -23.68
N PRO A 547 18.30 0.24 -24.55
CA PRO A 547 19.40 -0.72 -24.65
C PRO A 547 20.77 -0.04 -24.77
N GLY A 548 21.72 -0.44 -23.92
CA GLY A 548 23.04 0.14 -23.86
C GLY A 548 23.14 1.53 -23.24
N GLU A 549 22.03 2.19 -22.90
CA GLU A 549 22.05 3.51 -22.27
C GLU A 549 22.52 3.40 -20.82
N SER A 550 23.41 4.34 -20.47
CA SER A 550 23.90 4.53 -19.09
C SER A 550 23.48 5.90 -18.59
N ARG A 551 23.07 5.98 -17.32
CA ARG A 551 22.72 7.25 -16.67
C ARG A 551 23.37 7.35 -15.30
N ARG A 552 24.01 8.49 -15.04
CA ARG A 552 24.46 8.84 -13.69
C ARG A 552 23.29 9.36 -12.89
N ILE A 553 23.12 8.83 -11.69
CA ILE A 553 22.02 9.12 -10.78
C ILE A 553 22.61 9.64 -9.48
N THR A 554 21.95 10.62 -8.87
CA THR A 554 22.24 11.09 -7.52
C THR A 554 21.00 10.88 -6.66
N LEU A 555 21.22 10.35 -5.46
CA LEU A 555 20.25 10.30 -4.37
C LEU A 555 20.78 11.14 -3.22
N ASP A 556 19.97 12.09 -2.77
CA ASP A 556 20.30 12.98 -1.67
C ASP A 556 19.70 12.40 -0.38
N ILE A 557 20.56 12.10 0.60
CA ILE A 557 20.20 11.53 1.89
C ILE A 557 20.55 12.54 2.98
N PRO A 558 19.60 13.30 3.52
CA PRO A 558 19.88 14.16 4.67
C PRO A 558 20.41 13.33 5.83
N VAL A 559 21.50 13.73 6.46
CA VAL A 559 22.05 13.02 7.63
C VAL A 559 21.00 12.91 8.74
N SER A 560 20.16 13.91 8.91
CA SER A 560 19.03 13.89 9.84
C SER A 560 18.04 12.73 9.61
N SER A 561 17.96 12.18 8.39
CA SER A 561 17.12 11.01 8.08
C SER A 561 17.69 9.69 8.63
N LEU A 562 18.93 9.67 9.07
CA LEU A 562 19.62 8.53 9.69
C LEU A 562 19.32 8.42 11.20
N ALA A 563 18.61 9.41 11.76
CA ALA A 563 18.25 9.46 13.17
C ALA A 563 17.32 8.30 13.58
N PHE A 564 17.45 7.90 14.84
CA PHE A 564 16.42 7.17 15.57
C PHE A 564 15.78 8.08 16.62
N TYR A 565 14.59 7.71 17.11
CA TYR A 565 13.95 8.47 18.18
C TYR A 565 14.43 7.99 19.55
N SER A 566 15.11 8.86 20.27
CA SER A 566 15.56 8.60 21.65
C SER A 566 14.41 8.89 22.62
N GLU A 567 13.87 7.86 23.26
CA GLU A 567 12.83 8.04 24.28
C GLU A 567 13.35 8.76 25.53
N VAL A 568 14.64 8.57 25.83
CA VAL A 568 15.31 9.24 26.98
C VAL A 568 15.42 10.75 26.74
N GLN A 569 15.77 11.15 25.53
CA GLN A 569 15.94 12.56 25.16
C GLN A 569 14.65 13.18 24.60
N SER A 570 13.64 12.35 24.30
CA SER A 570 12.38 12.75 23.65
C SER A 570 12.58 13.50 22.33
N GLN A 571 13.57 13.09 21.55
CA GLN A 571 13.90 13.69 20.24
C GLN A 571 14.59 12.69 19.30
N PHE A 572 14.64 13.05 18.00
CA PHE A 572 15.43 12.31 17.03
C PHE A 572 16.92 12.60 17.21
N VAL A 573 17.74 11.56 17.20
CA VAL A 573 19.19 11.62 17.43
C VAL A 573 19.91 10.87 16.33
N VAL A 574 20.93 11.48 15.74
CA VAL A 574 21.93 10.81 14.91
C VAL A 574 23.18 10.62 15.77
N GLU A 575 23.57 9.37 16.01
CA GLU A 575 24.82 9.09 16.71
C GLU A 575 26.00 9.22 15.76
N PRO A 576 27.14 9.77 16.21
CA PRO A 576 28.38 9.75 15.44
C PRO A 576 28.84 8.30 15.20
N GLY A 577 29.34 8.03 13.99
CA GLY A 577 29.84 6.70 13.64
C GLY A 577 29.78 6.39 12.16
N GLU A 578 30.11 5.14 11.85
CA GLU A 578 30.08 4.62 10.48
C GLU A 578 28.64 4.27 10.08
N PHE A 579 28.25 4.72 8.90
CA PHE A 579 27.02 4.31 8.21
C PHE A 579 27.35 3.65 6.88
N ILE A 580 26.67 2.54 6.55
CA ILE A 580 26.90 1.80 5.32
C ILE A 580 25.73 2.03 4.36
N LEU A 581 26.00 2.70 3.25
CA LEU A 581 25.06 2.88 2.15
C LEU A 581 25.08 1.62 1.27
N GLN A 582 23.91 1.04 0.99
CA GLN A 582 23.73 -0.20 0.26
C GLN A 582 22.79 0.03 -0.92
N LEU A 583 23.35 0.09 -2.12
CA LEU A 583 22.62 0.27 -3.37
C LEU A 583 22.19 -1.09 -3.93
N GLY A 584 20.92 -1.25 -4.26
CA GLY A 584 20.38 -2.49 -4.79
C GLY A 584 19.14 -2.36 -5.66
N ALA A 585 18.70 -3.49 -6.20
CA ALA A 585 17.46 -3.65 -6.97
C ALA A 585 16.28 -4.08 -6.08
N SER A 586 16.55 -4.54 -4.87
CA SER A 586 15.61 -4.84 -3.80
C SER A 586 16.34 -4.88 -2.47
N VAL A 587 15.61 -5.05 -1.36
CA VAL A 587 16.22 -5.20 -0.02
C VAL A 587 17.17 -6.41 0.06
N SER A 588 16.93 -7.47 -0.71
CA SER A 588 17.76 -8.68 -0.73
C SER A 588 18.77 -8.73 -1.88
N ASP A 589 18.67 -7.83 -2.86
CA ASP A 589 19.56 -7.80 -4.03
C ASP A 589 20.42 -6.54 -4.03
N ILE A 590 21.40 -6.52 -3.11
CA ILE A 590 22.35 -5.41 -2.95
C ILE A 590 23.50 -5.59 -3.94
N LYS A 591 23.70 -4.57 -4.78
CA LYS A 591 24.71 -4.56 -5.85
C LYS A 591 26.03 -3.90 -5.42
N GLN A 592 25.96 -2.82 -4.64
CA GLN A 592 27.15 -2.07 -4.20
C GLN A 592 26.97 -1.55 -2.77
N LYS A 593 28.08 -1.36 -2.07
CA LYS A 593 28.13 -0.78 -0.71
C LYS A 593 29.27 0.24 -0.60
N ILE A 594 29.05 1.27 0.20
CA ILE A 594 30.07 2.25 0.56
C ILE A 594 29.83 2.75 1.98
N SER A 595 30.90 2.93 2.75
CA SER A 595 30.84 3.49 4.10
C SER A 595 31.08 4.99 4.09
N VAL A 596 30.40 5.67 4.98
CA VAL A 596 30.59 7.08 5.32
C VAL A 596 30.66 7.24 6.84
N GLU A 597 31.28 8.30 7.30
CA GLU A 597 31.41 8.66 8.71
C GLU A 597 30.52 9.87 9.00
N VAL A 598 29.73 9.82 10.07
CA VAL A 598 28.99 10.98 10.62
C VAL A 598 29.64 11.41 11.93
N LYS A 599 29.84 12.74 12.12
CA LYS A 599 30.43 13.33 13.33
C LYS A 599 29.41 13.83 14.31
#